data_550540162acc76b8c974d836ac0f0077
#
_entry.id   550540162acc76b8c974d836ac0f0077
#
_cell.length_a   1.000
_cell.length_b   1.000
_cell.length_c   1.000
_cell.angle_alpha   90.00
_cell.angle_beta   90.00
_cell.angle_gamma   90.00
#
_symmetry.space_group_name_H-M   'P 1'
#
loop_
_entity.id
_entity.type
_entity.pdbx_description
1 polymer ?
#
loop_
_entity_poly.entity_id
_entity_poly.type
_entity_poly.pdbx_seq_one_letter_code
_entity_poly.pdbx_strand_id
1 'polypeptide(L)'
;MVESADYVLSKVQPKVFWGENAPGLYGNMGKPVVEKLRAVGDKYGYTMTLYKTKSTLHGLGQVRNRSFYFFWKDDSVPYMPYFSKEKEPIEECIRNAFVSEDDPMNEVVNKNKPSEDPWYKYVLEELEGGITHQEFYKKLEKSTNPINWVEDTQGVEGFKVASEWFAEKGMEKPSASAMRMYNKLKGGGNIMRRCVELGKGHTSAFVGHFAKQLAHPDEDRYITIREALAIMKMPSDFELVGGIKNLNMICQNVPVTTAQDMAQSVKDYLDGKLDIMRTRFIRQNNTNQSHELEENTLEEFLA
;
A
#
# COMPACT_ATOMS: atom_id res chain seq x y z
N MET A 1 -4.69 18.76 8.93
CA MET A 1 -5.62 17.77 9.53
C MET A 1 -6.35 18.34 10.74
N VAL A 2 -5.66 18.72 11.85
CA VAL A 2 -6.31 19.29 13.05
C VAL A 2 -7.08 20.57 12.74
N GLU A 3 -6.47 21.53 12.04
CA GLU A 3 -7.11 22.77 11.62
C GLU A 3 -8.31 22.53 10.69
N SER A 4 -8.20 21.56 9.77
CA SER A 4 -9.32 21.19 8.90
C SER A 4 -10.47 20.59 9.69
N ALA A 5 -10.19 19.75 10.69
CA ALA A 5 -11.21 19.20 11.58
C ALA A 5 -11.86 20.32 12.42
N ASP A 6 -11.09 21.21 13.03
CA ASP A 6 -11.61 22.33 13.81
C ASP A 6 -12.54 23.22 12.95
N TYR A 7 -12.14 23.53 11.72
CA TYR A 7 -12.96 24.31 10.80
C TYR A 7 -14.26 23.59 10.43
N VAL A 8 -14.18 22.33 10.00
CA VAL A 8 -15.35 21.57 9.53
C VAL A 8 -16.34 21.33 10.68
N LEU A 9 -15.85 20.89 11.85
CA LEU A 9 -16.72 20.60 12.99
C LEU A 9 -17.35 21.87 13.56
N SER A 10 -16.66 23.03 13.49
CA SER A 10 -17.21 24.31 13.98
C SER A 10 -18.20 24.96 13.00
N LYS A 11 -17.94 24.90 11.70
CA LYS A 11 -18.68 25.68 10.69
C LYS A 11 -19.70 24.85 9.91
N VAL A 12 -19.34 23.63 9.52
CA VAL A 12 -20.22 22.77 8.72
C VAL A 12 -21.10 21.90 9.61
N GLN A 13 -20.57 21.47 10.75
CA GLN A 13 -21.24 20.62 11.73
C GLN A 13 -21.90 19.36 11.12
N PRO A 14 -21.20 18.57 10.31
CA PRO A 14 -21.76 17.40 9.65
C PRO A 14 -22.15 16.33 10.69
N LYS A 15 -23.05 15.42 10.33
CA LYS A 15 -23.35 14.24 11.18
C LYS A 15 -22.14 13.35 11.37
N VAL A 16 -21.33 13.20 10.31
CA VAL A 16 -20.07 12.45 10.32
C VAL A 16 -19.02 13.24 9.52
N PHE A 17 -17.81 13.35 10.07
CA PHE A 17 -16.63 13.83 9.35
C PHE A 17 -15.53 12.79 9.48
N TRP A 18 -14.86 12.45 8.39
CA TRP A 18 -13.79 11.47 8.40
C TRP A 18 -12.67 11.83 7.44
N GLY A 19 -11.52 11.24 7.69
CA GLY A 19 -10.35 11.41 6.83
C GLY A 19 -9.39 10.25 6.96
N GLU A 20 -8.40 10.25 6.08
CA GLU A 20 -7.39 9.21 5.95
C GLU A 20 -6.00 9.77 6.27
N ASN A 21 -5.12 8.87 6.72
CA ASN A 21 -3.71 9.14 6.89
C ASN A 21 -2.87 7.85 6.78
N ALA A 22 -1.55 8.04 6.74
CA ALA A 22 -0.59 6.95 6.82
C ALA A 22 -0.73 6.17 8.14
N PRO A 23 -0.30 4.89 8.20
CA PRO A 23 -0.47 4.04 9.38
C PRO A 23 0.21 4.58 10.65
N GLY A 24 1.17 5.51 10.52
CA GLY A 24 1.81 6.20 11.65
C GLY A 24 0.84 6.97 12.54
N LEU A 25 -0.31 7.41 12.02
CA LEU A 25 -1.35 8.08 12.83
C LEU A 25 -1.91 7.13 13.91
N TYR A 26 -2.04 5.84 13.62
CA TYR A 26 -2.51 4.83 14.58
C TYR A 26 -1.46 4.47 15.64
N GLY A 27 -0.19 4.61 15.31
CA GLY A 27 0.92 4.24 16.20
C GLY A 27 1.33 5.35 17.19
N ASN A 28 2.35 5.06 17.98
CA ASN A 28 2.87 5.99 19.00
C ASN A 28 3.30 7.35 18.42
N MET A 29 3.85 7.38 17.21
CA MET A 29 4.23 8.63 16.54
C MET A 29 3.03 9.54 16.25
N GLY A 30 1.86 8.98 16.05
CA GLY A 30 0.62 9.71 15.79
C GLY A 30 -0.08 10.23 17.05
N LYS A 31 0.28 9.72 18.23
CA LYS A 31 -0.41 10.01 19.50
C LYS A 31 -0.64 11.51 19.75
N PRO A 32 0.36 12.42 19.58
CA PRO A 32 0.12 13.84 19.80
C PRO A 32 -0.90 14.47 18.83
N VAL A 33 -0.99 13.95 17.61
CA VAL A 33 -1.97 14.41 16.62
C VAL A 33 -3.37 13.88 16.96
N VAL A 34 -3.47 12.62 17.36
CA VAL A 34 -4.73 11.99 17.79
C VAL A 34 -5.30 12.70 19.01
N GLU A 35 -4.48 13.05 20.00
CA GLU A 35 -4.90 13.82 21.18
C GLU A 35 -5.48 15.19 20.80
N LYS A 36 -4.83 15.90 19.87
CA LYS A 36 -5.35 17.18 19.36
C LYS A 36 -6.66 17.01 18.57
N LEU A 37 -6.78 15.95 17.78
CA LEU A 37 -8.02 15.65 17.07
C LEU A 37 -9.16 15.33 18.04
N ARG A 38 -8.91 14.54 19.09
CA ARG A 38 -9.87 14.27 20.15
C ARG A 38 -10.34 15.55 20.83
N ALA A 39 -9.41 16.40 21.25
CA ALA A 39 -9.74 17.70 21.87
C ALA A 39 -10.62 18.58 20.97
N VAL A 40 -10.41 18.55 19.65
CA VAL A 40 -11.27 19.24 18.69
C VAL A 40 -12.67 18.57 18.65
N GLY A 41 -12.75 17.25 18.64
CA GLY A 41 -14.03 16.53 18.73
C GLY A 41 -14.80 16.88 19.98
N ASP A 42 -14.18 16.77 21.13
CA ASP A 42 -14.79 17.09 22.44
C ASP A 42 -15.30 18.52 22.51
N LYS A 43 -14.53 19.49 21.99
CA LYS A 43 -14.91 20.91 21.93
C LYS A 43 -16.23 21.16 21.19
N TYR A 44 -16.54 20.35 20.16
CA TYR A 44 -17.72 20.52 19.31
C TYR A 44 -18.79 19.43 19.49
N GLY A 45 -18.66 18.58 20.51
CA GLY A 45 -19.64 17.52 20.82
C GLY A 45 -19.59 16.33 19.86
N TYR A 46 -18.40 15.98 19.39
CA TYR A 46 -18.18 14.79 18.55
C TYR A 46 -17.40 13.74 19.29
N THR A 47 -17.75 12.50 19.05
CA THR A 47 -16.99 11.34 19.50
C THR A 47 -16.06 10.86 18.38
N MET A 48 -14.86 10.38 18.72
CA MET A 48 -13.84 10.01 17.74
C MET A 48 -13.61 8.49 17.68
N THR A 49 -13.52 7.96 16.46
CA THR A 49 -13.02 6.61 16.19
C THR A 49 -11.74 6.68 15.36
N LEU A 50 -10.75 5.88 15.74
CA LEU A 50 -9.54 5.66 14.97
C LEU A 50 -9.53 4.22 14.45
N TYR A 51 -9.44 4.03 13.13
CA TYR A 51 -9.53 2.74 12.47
C TYR A 51 -8.30 2.48 11.60
N LYS A 52 -7.63 1.35 11.80
CA LYS A 52 -6.48 0.92 11.00
C LYS A 52 -6.86 -0.28 10.15
N THR A 53 -6.47 -0.24 8.88
CA THR A 53 -6.70 -1.34 7.94
C THR A 53 -5.58 -1.46 6.91
N LYS A 54 -5.66 -2.49 6.09
CA LYS A 54 -4.82 -2.69 4.89
C LYS A 54 -5.69 -3.06 3.70
N SER A 55 -5.30 -2.59 2.52
CA SER A 55 -6.08 -2.74 1.28
C SER A 55 -6.38 -4.19 0.87
N THR A 56 -5.51 -5.14 1.23
CA THR A 56 -5.76 -6.57 0.96
C THR A 56 -6.98 -7.13 1.71
N LEU A 57 -7.40 -6.53 2.81
CA LEU A 57 -8.63 -6.89 3.52
C LEU A 57 -9.89 -6.36 2.82
N HIS A 58 -9.70 -5.45 1.86
CA HIS A 58 -10.75 -4.85 1.04
C HIS A 58 -10.75 -5.38 -0.41
N GLY A 59 -10.13 -6.55 -0.63
CA GLY A 59 -10.14 -7.24 -1.91
C GLY A 59 -9.09 -6.82 -2.94
N LEU A 60 -8.04 -6.04 -2.53
CA LEU A 60 -6.97 -5.65 -3.44
C LEU A 60 -5.78 -6.59 -3.41
N GLY A 61 -5.12 -6.75 -4.56
CA GLY A 61 -3.80 -7.39 -4.68
C GLY A 61 -2.62 -6.51 -4.26
N GLN A 62 -2.86 -5.32 -3.68
CA GLN A 62 -1.82 -4.41 -3.19
C GLN A 62 -1.86 -4.30 -1.67
N VAL A 63 -0.71 -4.43 -0.99
CA VAL A 63 -0.59 -4.26 0.46
C VAL A 63 -0.36 -2.79 0.78
N ARG A 64 -1.42 -2.07 1.17
CA ARG A 64 -1.36 -0.65 1.52
C ARG A 64 -2.05 -0.41 2.87
N ASN A 65 -1.26 -0.19 3.92
CA ASN A 65 -1.78 0.10 5.25
C ASN A 65 -2.26 1.55 5.34
N ARG A 66 -3.42 1.77 5.96
CA ARG A 66 -3.99 3.10 6.18
C ARG A 66 -4.66 3.20 7.53
N SER A 67 -4.69 4.42 8.05
CA SER A 67 -5.44 4.79 9.25
C SER A 67 -6.53 5.79 8.86
N PHE A 68 -7.72 5.56 9.35
CA PHE A 68 -8.86 6.45 9.18
C PHE A 68 -9.24 7.00 10.54
N TYR A 69 -9.66 8.26 10.58
CA TYR A 69 -10.26 8.88 11.74
C TYR A 69 -11.67 9.35 11.39
N PHE A 70 -12.60 9.11 12.31
CA PHE A 70 -13.99 9.50 12.16
C PHE A 70 -14.41 10.34 13.34
N PHE A 71 -15.22 11.35 13.09
CA PHE A 71 -15.94 12.13 14.08
C PHE A 71 -17.43 11.89 13.88
N TRP A 72 -18.09 11.40 14.92
CA TRP A 72 -19.51 11.10 14.98
C TRP A 72 -20.19 12.14 15.86
N LYS A 73 -21.26 12.77 15.41
CA LYS A 73 -21.84 13.95 16.08
C LYS A 73 -22.52 13.65 17.42
N ASP A 74 -22.71 12.44 17.81
CA ASP A 74 -23.39 12.07 19.06
C ASP A 74 -22.41 11.48 20.07
N ASP A 75 -22.89 11.14 21.27
CA ASP A 75 -22.14 10.44 22.33
C ASP A 75 -22.03 8.93 22.10
N SER A 76 -22.44 8.46 20.93
CA SER A 76 -22.38 7.07 20.51
C SER A 76 -21.66 6.91 19.18
N VAL A 77 -20.94 5.82 19.04
CA VAL A 77 -20.17 5.48 17.84
C VAL A 77 -20.53 4.09 17.35
N PRO A 78 -20.44 3.83 16.02
CA PRO A 78 -20.63 2.49 15.52
C PRO A 78 -19.40 1.63 15.82
N TYR A 79 -19.64 0.32 16.01
CA TYR A 79 -18.63 -0.67 15.73
C TYR A 79 -18.40 -0.70 14.23
N MET A 80 -17.20 -0.29 13.81
CA MET A 80 -16.82 -0.39 12.40
C MET A 80 -16.65 -1.87 12.03
N PRO A 81 -17.17 -2.32 10.88
CA PRO A 81 -17.01 -3.72 10.45
C PRO A 81 -15.53 -4.11 10.33
N TYR A 82 -15.23 -5.37 10.61
CA TYR A 82 -13.97 -5.98 10.25
C TYR A 82 -14.08 -6.58 8.85
N PHE A 83 -13.27 -6.06 7.91
CA PHE A 83 -13.26 -6.54 6.54
C PHE A 83 -12.28 -7.70 6.37
N SER A 84 -12.67 -8.67 5.57
CA SER A 84 -11.83 -9.81 5.16
C SER A 84 -12.31 -10.32 3.81
N LYS A 85 -12.31 -9.44 2.80
CA LYS A 85 -12.73 -9.80 1.44
C LYS A 85 -11.63 -10.61 0.76
N GLU A 86 -12.04 -11.54 -0.10
CA GLU A 86 -11.10 -12.24 -0.97
C GLU A 86 -10.36 -11.23 -1.86
N LYS A 87 -9.05 -11.36 -1.90
CA LYS A 87 -8.21 -10.48 -2.71
C LYS A 87 -8.10 -11.02 -4.13
N GLU A 88 -8.20 -10.14 -5.11
CA GLU A 88 -7.82 -10.47 -6.48
C GLU A 88 -6.29 -10.60 -6.58
N PRO A 89 -5.76 -11.71 -7.14
CA PRO A 89 -4.34 -11.83 -7.41
C PRO A 89 -3.83 -10.70 -8.30
N ILE A 90 -2.64 -10.15 -7.99
CA ILE A 90 -2.10 -8.99 -8.71
C ILE A 90 -1.90 -9.29 -10.20
N GLU A 91 -1.46 -10.50 -10.53
CA GLU A 91 -1.25 -10.95 -11.90
C GLU A 91 -2.56 -11.00 -12.72
N GLU A 92 -3.68 -11.37 -12.09
CA GLU A 92 -4.99 -11.36 -12.73
C GLU A 92 -5.51 -9.94 -12.92
N CYS A 93 -5.32 -9.09 -11.90
CA CYS A 93 -5.66 -7.68 -11.99
C CYS A 93 -4.94 -7.00 -13.16
N ILE A 94 -3.65 -7.30 -13.38
CA ILE A 94 -2.86 -6.77 -14.49
C ILE A 94 -3.39 -7.30 -15.84
N ARG A 95 -3.60 -8.61 -15.98
CA ARG A 95 -4.13 -9.24 -17.21
C ARG A 95 -5.50 -8.71 -17.62
N ASN A 96 -6.35 -8.41 -16.64
CA ASN A 96 -7.71 -7.95 -16.85
C ASN A 96 -7.83 -6.43 -17.01
N ALA A 97 -6.72 -5.69 -16.96
CA ALA A 97 -6.73 -4.23 -16.99
C ALA A 97 -6.95 -3.63 -18.38
N PHE A 98 -6.81 -4.43 -19.46
CA PHE A 98 -6.98 -3.95 -20.83
C PHE A 98 -8.40 -3.40 -21.09
N VAL A 99 -8.49 -2.23 -21.68
CA VAL A 99 -9.77 -1.59 -22.05
C VAL A 99 -9.94 -1.57 -23.57
N SER A 100 -9.01 -0.94 -24.31
CA SER A 100 -9.00 -0.87 -25.77
C SER A 100 -7.59 -0.51 -26.27
N GLU A 101 -7.32 -0.75 -27.55
CA GLU A 101 -6.03 -0.37 -28.19
C GLU A 101 -5.76 1.13 -28.11
N ASP A 102 -6.81 1.95 -28.20
CA ASP A 102 -6.71 3.42 -28.22
C ASP A 102 -6.72 4.05 -26.82
N ASP A 103 -6.67 3.26 -25.74
CA ASP A 103 -6.68 3.79 -24.39
C ASP A 103 -5.41 4.62 -24.13
N PRO A 104 -5.54 5.93 -23.85
CA PRO A 104 -4.38 6.80 -23.59
C PRO A 104 -3.58 6.38 -22.35
N MET A 105 -4.13 5.51 -21.49
CA MET A 105 -3.45 4.99 -20.32
C MET A 105 -2.63 3.71 -20.60
N ASN A 106 -2.56 3.22 -21.84
CA ASN A 106 -1.71 2.08 -22.22
C ASN A 106 -0.22 2.42 -22.26
N GLU A 107 0.17 3.65 -21.92
CA GLU A 107 1.58 4.02 -21.84
C GLU A 107 2.29 3.22 -20.76
N VAL A 108 3.39 2.52 -21.13
CA VAL A 108 4.23 1.75 -20.21
C VAL A 108 4.96 2.72 -19.28
N VAL A 109 4.89 2.47 -17.98
CA VAL A 109 5.42 3.36 -16.94
C VAL A 109 6.95 3.47 -16.92
N ASN A 110 7.64 2.49 -17.53
CA ASN A 110 9.09 2.48 -17.72
C ASN A 110 9.41 1.80 -19.06
N LYS A 111 10.14 2.48 -19.94
CA LYS A 111 10.43 2.03 -21.31
C LYS A 111 11.55 0.97 -21.39
N ASN A 112 12.32 0.78 -20.31
CA ASN A 112 13.33 -0.29 -20.25
C ASN A 112 12.63 -1.65 -20.09
N LYS A 113 13.34 -2.72 -20.42
CA LYS A 113 12.87 -4.08 -20.13
C LYS A 113 13.26 -4.50 -18.70
N PRO A 114 12.40 -5.18 -17.96
CA PRO A 114 12.75 -5.79 -16.67
C PRO A 114 14.02 -6.67 -16.74
N SER A 115 14.13 -7.53 -17.77
CA SER A 115 15.28 -8.43 -17.97
C SER A 115 16.61 -7.69 -18.23
N GLU A 116 16.57 -6.39 -18.55
CA GLU A 116 17.77 -5.55 -18.72
C GLU A 116 18.21 -4.88 -17.40
N ASP A 117 17.40 -4.96 -16.33
CA ASP A 117 17.83 -4.52 -15.01
C ASP A 117 19.04 -5.37 -14.57
N PRO A 118 20.16 -4.77 -14.15
CA PRO A 118 21.39 -5.51 -13.84
C PRO A 118 21.19 -6.64 -12.85
N TRP A 119 20.41 -6.42 -11.76
CA TRP A 119 20.16 -7.46 -10.77
C TRP A 119 19.28 -8.57 -11.30
N TYR A 120 18.26 -8.23 -12.11
CA TYR A 120 17.41 -9.24 -12.71
C TYR A 120 18.13 -10.03 -13.79
N LYS A 121 18.97 -9.37 -14.57
CA LYS A 121 19.83 -10.04 -15.53
C LYS A 121 20.78 -11.05 -14.85
N TYR A 122 21.40 -10.66 -13.74
CA TYR A 122 22.22 -11.58 -12.94
C TYR A 122 21.42 -12.80 -12.46
N VAL A 123 20.20 -12.58 -11.95
CA VAL A 123 19.34 -13.69 -11.51
C VAL A 123 19.00 -14.61 -12.68
N LEU A 124 18.53 -14.06 -13.80
CA LEU A 124 18.11 -14.87 -14.95
C LEU A 124 19.28 -15.67 -15.57
N GLU A 125 20.44 -15.03 -15.76
CA GLU A 125 21.57 -15.64 -16.44
C GLU A 125 22.37 -16.57 -15.52
N GLU A 126 22.69 -16.13 -14.31
CA GLU A 126 23.65 -16.80 -13.44
C GLU A 126 22.97 -17.74 -12.43
N LEU A 127 21.87 -17.31 -11.81
CA LEU A 127 21.22 -18.13 -10.78
C LEU A 127 20.22 -19.13 -11.37
N GLU A 128 19.57 -18.76 -12.45
CA GLU A 128 18.46 -19.55 -13.05
C GLU A 128 18.84 -20.22 -14.37
N GLY A 129 20.11 -20.11 -14.78
CA GLY A 129 20.62 -20.85 -15.95
C GLY A 129 20.20 -20.31 -17.30
N GLY A 130 19.97 -19.00 -17.42
CA GLY A 130 19.66 -18.31 -18.69
C GLY A 130 18.20 -18.42 -19.14
N ILE A 131 17.28 -18.54 -18.19
CA ILE A 131 15.85 -18.59 -18.51
C ILE A 131 15.26 -17.21 -18.86
N THR A 132 14.10 -17.20 -19.51
CA THR A 132 13.36 -15.99 -19.84
C THR A 132 12.64 -15.39 -18.62
N HIS A 133 12.22 -14.12 -18.75
CA HIS A 133 11.37 -13.47 -17.75
C HIS A 133 10.10 -14.27 -17.46
N GLN A 134 9.42 -14.77 -18.51
CA GLN A 134 8.17 -15.51 -18.38
C GLN A 134 8.36 -16.86 -17.67
N GLU A 135 9.47 -17.54 -17.95
CA GLU A 135 9.81 -18.81 -17.28
C GLU A 135 10.14 -18.58 -15.82
N PHE A 136 10.91 -17.54 -15.51
CA PHE A 136 11.21 -17.17 -14.14
C PHE A 136 9.96 -16.81 -13.37
N TYR A 137 9.08 -15.97 -13.94
CA TYR A 137 7.84 -15.58 -13.28
C TYR A 137 6.92 -16.77 -12.96
N LYS A 138 6.87 -17.77 -13.82
CA LYS A 138 6.12 -19.02 -13.57
C LYS A 138 6.64 -19.82 -12.36
N LYS A 139 7.94 -19.75 -12.08
CA LYS A 139 8.56 -20.40 -10.91
C LYS A 139 8.24 -19.70 -9.58
N LEU A 140 7.83 -18.43 -9.62
CA LEU A 140 7.58 -17.67 -8.38
C LEU A 140 6.37 -18.22 -7.63
N GLU A 141 6.52 -18.41 -6.32
CA GLU A 141 5.45 -18.74 -5.39
C GLU A 141 4.89 -17.48 -4.69
N LYS A 142 5.71 -16.46 -4.52
CA LYS A 142 5.38 -15.21 -3.84
C LYS A 142 6.04 -14.01 -4.51
N SER A 143 5.54 -12.81 -4.21
CA SER A 143 6.15 -11.57 -4.63
C SER A 143 7.59 -11.46 -4.15
N THR A 144 8.47 -11.01 -5.03
CA THR A 144 9.89 -10.81 -4.74
C THR A 144 10.50 -9.74 -5.63
N ASN A 145 11.78 -9.46 -5.42
CA ASN A 145 12.61 -8.73 -6.37
C ASN A 145 13.99 -9.43 -6.50
N PRO A 146 14.74 -9.16 -7.58
CA PRO A 146 16.02 -9.81 -7.83
C PRO A 146 17.03 -9.70 -6.68
N ILE A 147 17.09 -8.59 -5.96
CA ILE A 147 18.00 -8.39 -4.83
C ILE A 147 17.63 -9.33 -3.67
N ASN A 148 16.33 -9.47 -3.37
CA ASN A 148 15.87 -10.44 -2.37
C ASN A 148 16.14 -11.87 -2.82
N TRP A 149 15.96 -12.17 -4.12
CA TRP A 149 16.25 -13.49 -4.67
C TRP A 149 17.71 -13.89 -4.47
N VAL A 150 18.66 -12.98 -4.73
CA VAL A 150 20.09 -13.18 -4.45
C VAL A 150 20.34 -13.44 -2.96
N GLU A 151 19.74 -12.64 -2.08
CA GLU A 151 19.88 -12.81 -0.63
C GLU A 151 19.29 -14.12 -0.14
N ASP A 152 18.11 -14.51 -0.63
CA ASP A 152 17.42 -15.75 -0.26
C ASP A 152 18.18 -17.00 -0.76
N THR A 153 18.82 -16.94 -1.94
CA THR A 153 19.50 -18.08 -2.57
C THR A 153 20.97 -18.21 -2.18
N GLN A 154 21.70 -17.11 -2.03
CA GLN A 154 23.15 -17.08 -1.82
C GLN A 154 23.56 -16.40 -0.50
N GLY A 155 22.60 -15.89 0.27
CA GLY A 155 22.87 -15.12 1.49
C GLY A 155 23.62 -13.81 1.20
N VAL A 156 24.26 -13.26 2.23
CA VAL A 156 25.01 -11.99 2.12
C VAL A 156 26.21 -12.11 1.15
N GLU A 157 26.83 -13.28 1.04
CA GLU A 157 27.94 -13.49 0.11
C GLU A 157 27.54 -13.35 -1.35
N GLY A 158 26.29 -13.62 -1.69
CA GLY A 158 25.75 -13.43 -3.03
C GLY A 158 25.92 -12.01 -3.58
N PHE A 159 25.94 -10.99 -2.73
CA PHE A 159 26.20 -9.61 -3.16
C PHE A 159 27.63 -9.40 -3.61
N LYS A 160 28.59 -10.11 -3.03
CA LYS A 160 29.99 -10.08 -3.47
C LYS A 160 30.15 -10.79 -4.81
N VAL A 161 29.58 -11.98 -4.95
CA VAL A 161 29.57 -12.74 -6.21
C VAL A 161 28.90 -11.92 -7.33
N ALA A 162 27.75 -11.30 -7.08
CA ALA A 162 27.09 -10.42 -8.02
C ALA A 162 27.96 -9.22 -8.41
N SER A 163 28.70 -8.62 -7.45
CA SER A 163 29.64 -7.53 -7.72
C SER A 163 30.73 -7.93 -8.69
N GLU A 164 31.34 -9.13 -8.51
CA GLU A 164 32.37 -9.70 -9.38
C GLU A 164 31.77 -9.94 -10.80
N TRP A 165 30.62 -10.58 -10.87
CA TRP A 165 29.92 -10.82 -12.14
C TRP A 165 29.60 -9.51 -12.90
N PHE A 166 29.11 -8.47 -12.20
CA PHE A 166 28.87 -7.17 -12.82
C PHE A 166 30.15 -6.54 -13.34
N ALA A 167 31.28 -6.67 -12.63
CA ALA A 167 32.57 -6.16 -13.08
C ALA A 167 33.04 -6.88 -14.36
N GLU A 168 32.92 -8.20 -14.42
CA GLU A 168 33.25 -9.01 -15.61
C GLU A 168 32.42 -8.63 -16.83
N LYS A 169 31.15 -8.25 -16.63
CA LYS A 169 30.26 -7.75 -17.71
C LYS A 169 30.46 -6.25 -18.01
N GLY A 170 31.45 -5.59 -17.42
CA GLY A 170 31.72 -4.17 -17.64
C GLY A 170 30.70 -3.21 -17.00
N MET A 171 29.90 -3.70 -16.03
CA MET A 171 28.86 -2.93 -15.34
C MET A 171 29.41 -2.30 -14.05
N GLU A 172 30.27 -1.29 -14.15
CA GLU A 172 30.98 -0.69 -13.00
C GLU A 172 30.06 -0.17 -11.89
N LYS A 173 28.98 0.57 -12.26
CA LYS A 173 28.02 1.13 -11.27
C LYS A 173 27.25 0.06 -10.49
N PRO A 174 26.64 -0.95 -11.13
CA PRO A 174 26.05 -2.10 -10.47
C PRO A 174 27.05 -2.85 -9.58
N SER A 175 28.28 -3.12 -10.05
CA SER A 175 29.34 -3.76 -9.28
C SER A 175 29.65 -2.99 -7.99
N ALA A 176 29.96 -1.69 -8.09
CA ALA A 176 30.24 -0.86 -6.93
C ALA A 176 29.03 -0.77 -5.96
N SER A 177 27.80 -0.82 -6.49
CA SER A 177 26.59 -0.85 -5.68
C SER A 177 26.44 -2.15 -4.91
N ALA A 178 26.66 -3.30 -5.57
CA ALA A 178 26.59 -4.61 -4.97
C ALA A 178 27.64 -4.77 -3.85
N MET A 179 28.86 -4.31 -4.08
CA MET A 179 29.92 -4.34 -3.06
C MET A 179 29.58 -3.46 -1.84
N ARG A 180 28.96 -2.29 -2.04
CA ARG A 180 28.49 -1.46 -0.93
C ARG A 180 27.39 -2.15 -0.13
N MET A 181 26.44 -2.85 -0.80
CA MET A 181 25.39 -3.63 -0.15
C MET A 181 25.99 -4.75 0.69
N TYR A 182 26.94 -5.52 0.11
CA TYR A 182 27.70 -6.55 0.81
C TYR A 182 28.33 -6.02 2.10
N ASN A 183 29.15 -4.96 2.01
CA ASN A 183 29.86 -4.40 3.15
C ASN A 183 28.90 -3.90 4.24
N LYS A 184 27.77 -3.29 3.83
CA LYS A 184 26.78 -2.79 4.77
C LYS A 184 26.07 -3.92 5.52
N LEU A 185 25.67 -4.98 4.82
CA LEU A 185 25.03 -6.16 5.42
C LEU A 185 25.99 -6.91 6.35
N LYS A 186 27.27 -7.09 5.96
CA LYS A 186 28.32 -7.68 6.81
C LYS A 186 28.52 -6.87 8.10
N GLY A 187 28.37 -5.56 8.06
CA GLY A 187 28.42 -4.66 9.23
C GLY A 187 27.12 -4.62 10.04
N GLY A 188 26.14 -5.48 9.76
CA GLY A 188 24.84 -5.50 10.46
C GLY A 188 23.88 -4.36 10.08
N GLY A 189 24.20 -3.62 9.01
CA GLY A 189 23.34 -2.55 8.51
C GLY A 189 22.22 -3.08 7.59
N ASN A 190 21.23 -2.23 7.28
CA ASN A 190 20.15 -2.54 6.36
C ASN A 190 20.35 -1.85 5.01
N ILE A 191 19.91 -2.47 3.91
CA ILE A 191 20.04 -1.98 2.54
C ILE A 191 18.67 -1.62 1.95
N MET A 192 18.69 -0.75 0.94
CA MET A 192 17.52 -0.47 0.11
C MET A 192 17.54 -1.40 -1.10
N ARG A 193 16.48 -2.19 -1.27
CA ARG A 193 16.34 -3.17 -2.34
C ARG A 193 15.50 -2.59 -3.48
N ARG A 194 16.10 -1.67 -4.27
CA ARG A 194 15.43 -0.99 -5.38
C ARG A 194 15.89 -1.59 -6.71
N CYS A 195 15.05 -2.40 -7.30
CA CYS A 195 15.20 -2.96 -8.66
C CYS A 195 13.81 -3.32 -9.20
N VAL A 196 13.74 -4.19 -10.18
CA VAL A 196 12.47 -4.74 -10.69
C VAL A 196 11.70 -5.41 -9.55
N GLU A 197 10.40 -5.20 -9.50
CA GLU A 197 9.48 -5.89 -8.58
C GLU A 197 8.64 -6.90 -9.36
N LEU A 198 8.56 -8.10 -8.84
CA LEU A 198 7.83 -9.23 -9.41
C LEU A 198 6.67 -9.57 -8.47
N GLY A 199 5.47 -9.06 -8.80
CA GLY A 199 4.28 -9.25 -7.99
C GLY A 199 3.64 -10.61 -8.21
N LYS A 200 3.48 -11.44 -7.17
CA LYS A 200 2.81 -12.74 -7.23
C LYS A 200 1.76 -12.84 -6.13
N GLY A 201 0.49 -12.99 -6.51
CA GLY A 201 -0.64 -12.96 -5.60
C GLY A 201 -0.89 -11.57 -4.96
N HIS A 202 0.15 -10.80 -4.71
CA HIS A 202 0.07 -9.42 -4.22
C HIS A 202 1.31 -8.61 -4.56
N THR A 203 1.25 -7.30 -4.36
CA THR A 203 2.40 -6.40 -4.47
C THR A 203 2.44 -5.42 -3.30
N SER A 204 3.59 -4.79 -3.08
CA SER A 204 3.75 -3.71 -2.11
C SER A 204 2.97 -2.46 -2.51
N ALA A 205 2.77 -1.53 -1.57
CA ALA A 205 2.12 -0.27 -1.85
C ALA A 205 2.89 0.54 -2.90
N PHE A 206 2.17 1.13 -3.85
CA PHE A 206 2.75 2.14 -4.71
C PHE A 206 3.15 3.36 -3.89
N VAL A 207 4.45 3.53 -3.68
CA VAL A 207 5.05 4.68 -3.00
C VAL A 207 6.16 5.25 -3.86
N GLY A 208 6.15 6.58 -4.09
CA GLY A 208 7.15 7.23 -4.91
C GLY A 208 7.22 6.64 -6.33
N HIS A 209 8.30 5.94 -6.66
CA HIS A 209 8.54 5.39 -7.99
C HIS A 209 8.18 3.89 -8.13
N PHE A 210 7.53 3.28 -7.12
CA PHE A 210 7.31 1.83 -7.12
C PHE A 210 6.52 1.33 -8.34
N ALA A 211 5.52 2.07 -8.81
CA ALA A 211 4.79 1.71 -10.02
C ALA A 211 5.70 1.53 -11.25
N LYS A 212 6.84 2.26 -11.31
CA LYS A 212 7.85 2.15 -12.38
C LYS A 212 8.78 0.94 -12.23
N GLN A 213 8.62 0.15 -11.18
CA GLN A 213 9.46 -1.02 -10.88
C GLN A 213 8.70 -2.33 -11.05
N LEU A 214 7.36 -2.31 -11.07
CA LEU A 214 6.55 -3.52 -11.19
C LEU A 214 6.58 -4.06 -12.62
N ALA A 215 7.08 -5.28 -12.78
CA ALA A 215 7.09 -5.99 -14.05
C ALA A 215 5.72 -6.61 -14.35
N HIS A 216 5.38 -6.68 -15.65
CA HIS A 216 4.22 -7.42 -16.12
C HIS A 216 4.46 -8.95 -15.96
N PRO A 217 3.45 -9.75 -15.57
CA PRO A 217 3.67 -11.18 -15.30
C PRO A 217 4.01 -12.02 -16.54
N ASP A 218 3.48 -11.65 -17.71
CA ASP A 218 3.57 -12.48 -18.92
C ASP A 218 4.47 -11.87 -20.01
N GLU A 219 4.87 -10.60 -19.87
CA GLU A 219 5.63 -9.85 -20.86
C GLU A 219 6.88 -9.22 -20.22
N ASP A 220 7.99 -9.20 -20.94
CA ASP A 220 9.23 -8.54 -20.50
C ASP A 220 9.12 -7.02 -20.67
N ARG A 221 8.16 -6.44 -19.95
CA ARG A 221 7.93 -5.00 -19.82
C ARG A 221 7.48 -4.65 -18.41
N TYR A 222 7.55 -3.39 -18.06
CA TYR A 222 6.87 -2.87 -16.88
C TYR A 222 5.38 -2.69 -17.16
N ILE A 223 4.61 -2.51 -16.09
CA ILE A 223 3.17 -2.27 -16.21
C ILE A 223 2.87 -0.95 -16.95
N THR A 224 1.65 -0.84 -17.48
CA THR A 224 1.12 0.41 -18.05
C THR A 224 0.49 1.28 -16.97
N ILE A 225 0.14 2.52 -17.30
CA ILE A 225 -0.64 3.39 -16.42
C ILE A 225 -2.00 2.76 -16.15
N ARG A 226 -2.65 2.17 -17.18
CA ARG A 226 -3.95 1.48 -17.04
C ARG A 226 -3.88 0.33 -16.04
N GLU A 227 -2.86 -0.50 -16.12
CA GLU A 227 -2.62 -1.59 -15.18
C GLU A 227 -2.38 -1.07 -13.75
N ALA A 228 -1.63 0.02 -13.60
CA ALA A 228 -1.45 0.65 -12.29
C ALA A 228 -2.76 1.22 -11.71
N LEU A 229 -3.63 1.81 -12.55
CA LEU A 229 -4.97 2.27 -12.15
C LEU A 229 -5.88 1.10 -11.76
N ALA A 230 -5.84 0.00 -12.52
CA ALA A 230 -6.61 -1.21 -12.22
C ALA A 230 -6.21 -1.82 -10.86
N ILE A 231 -4.91 -1.84 -10.54
CA ILE A 231 -4.42 -2.29 -9.22
C ILE A 231 -5.00 -1.44 -8.08
N MET A 232 -5.27 -0.17 -8.33
CA MET A 232 -5.92 0.74 -7.37
C MET A 232 -7.45 0.67 -7.41
N LYS A 233 -8.02 -0.20 -8.28
CA LYS A 233 -9.46 -0.33 -8.53
C LYS A 233 -10.11 0.98 -9.00
N MET A 234 -9.34 1.81 -9.73
CA MET A 234 -9.93 2.96 -10.41
C MET A 234 -10.88 2.49 -11.52
N PRO A 235 -11.95 3.24 -11.82
CA PRO A 235 -12.85 2.93 -12.92
C PRO A 235 -12.09 2.77 -14.26
N SER A 236 -12.59 1.92 -15.15
CA SER A 236 -11.95 1.64 -16.44
C SER A 236 -11.90 2.83 -17.38
N ASP A 237 -12.78 3.82 -17.19
CA ASP A 237 -12.84 5.09 -17.91
C ASP A 237 -12.04 6.22 -17.21
N PHE A 238 -11.38 5.93 -16.08
CA PHE A 238 -10.56 6.93 -15.39
C PHE A 238 -9.30 7.24 -16.18
N GLU A 239 -9.05 8.52 -16.41
CA GLU A 239 -7.83 9.00 -17.07
C GLU A 239 -6.97 9.81 -16.08
N LEU A 240 -5.68 9.48 -16.04
CA LEU A 240 -4.70 10.23 -15.25
C LEU A 240 -4.28 11.48 -16.04
N VAL A 241 -4.74 12.65 -15.61
CA VAL A 241 -4.38 13.91 -16.25
C VAL A 241 -2.85 14.08 -16.27
N GLY A 242 -2.31 14.31 -17.48
CA GLY A 242 -0.86 14.43 -17.71
C GLY A 242 -0.11 13.09 -17.76
N GLY A 243 -0.82 11.95 -17.73
CA GLY A 243 -0.25 10.60 -17.95
C GLY A 243 0.92 10.30 -17.01
N ILE A 244 2.00 9.77 -17.58
CA ILE A 244 3.20 9.33 -16.84
C ILE A 244 3.85 10.43 -15.99
N LYS A 245 3.69 11.72 -16.34
CA LYS A 245 4.24 12.84 -15.55
C LYS A 245 3.59 12.92 -14.18
N ASN A 246 2.34 12.50 -14.07
CA ASN A 246 1.54 12.53 -12.85
C ASN A 246 1.36 11.15 -12.20
N LEU A 247 2.15 10.14 -12.58
CA LEU A 247 2.08 8.78 -12.04
C LEU A 247 2.14 8.75 -10.50
N ASN A 248 2.84 9.70 -9.87
CA ASN A 248 2.88 9.83 -8.41
C ASN A 248 1.51 10.08 -7.76
N MET A 249 0.54 10.60 -8.51
CA MET A 249 -0.83 10.79 -7.99
C MET A 249 -1.48 9.46 -7.64
N ILE A 250 -1.22 8.40 -8.43
CA ILE A 250 -1.69 7.03 -8.12
C ILE A 250 -1.10 6.55 -6.80
N CYS A 251 0.17 6.88 -6.53
CA CYS A 251 0.87 6.47 -5.31
C CYS A 251 0.36 7.17 -4.04
N GLN A 252 -0.33 8.30 -4.16
CA GLN A 252 -0.84 9.09 -3.04
C GLN A 252 -2.28 8.73 -2.67
N ASN A 253 -3.04 8.15 -3.59
CA ASN A 253 -4.46 7.87 -3.41
C ASN A 253 -4.70 6.68 -2.47
N VAL A 254 -5.87 6.70 -1.81
CA VAL A 254 -6.44 5.53 -1.16
C VAL A 254 -7.05 4.64 -2.24
N PRO A 255 -6.82 3.32 -2.22
CA PRO A 255 -7.50 2.42 -3.15
C PRO A 255 -9.02 2.54 -3.05
N VAL A 256 -9.69 2.51 -4.21
CA VAL A 256 -11.13 2.81 -4.31
C VAL A 256 -11.96 1.90 -3.41
N THR A 257 -11.72 0.58 -3.43
CA THR A 257 -12.50 -0.37 -2.61
C THR A 257 -12.33 -0.13 -1.11
N THR A 258 -11.14 0.29 -0.66
CA THR A 258 -10.91 0.64 0.75
C THR A 258 -11.72 1.88 1.14
N ALA A 259 -11.68 2.93 0.31
CA ALA A 259 -12.45 4.15 0.55
C ALA A 259 -13.97 3.88 0.47
N GLN A 260 -14.40 3.04 -0.46
CA GLN A 260 -15.80 2.63 -0.62
C GLN A 260 -16.32 1.90 0.62
N ASP A 261 -15.56 0.97 1.17
CA ASP A 261 -15.94 0.26 2.39
C ASP A 261 -16.05 1.20 3.60
N MET A 262 -15.15 2.17 3.71
CA MET A 262 -15.26 3.19 4.76
C MET A 262 -16.49 4.08 4.57
N ALA A 263 -16.76 4.54 3.35
CA ALA A 263 -17.94 5.33 3.02
C ALA A 263 -19.26 4.53 3.23
N GLN A 264 -19.26 3.23 2.88
CA GLN A 264 -20.41 2.36 3.11
C GLN A 264 -20.68 2.18 4.61
N SER A 265 -19.64 2.03 5.43
CA SER A 265 -19.79 1.96 6.89
C SER A 265 -20.40 3.23 7.47
N VAL A 266 -19.99 4.40 6.98
CA VAL A 266 -20.62 5.68 7.36
C VAL A 266 -22.10 5.72 6.95
N LYS A 267 -22.41 5.28 5.73
CA LYS A 267 -23.79 5.19 5.26
C LYS A 267 -24.63 4.23 6.11
N ASP A 268 -24.11 3.06 6.42
CA ASP A 268 -24.82 2.07 7.23
C ASP A 268 -25.06 2.55 8.67
N TYR A 269 -24.13 3.32 9.24
CA TYR A 269 -24.37 4.03 10.49
C TYR A 269 -25.53 5.04 10.37
N LEU A 270 -25.51 5.91 9.35
CA LEU A 270 -26.55 6.91 9.15
C LEU A 270 -27.93 6.28 8.88
N ASP A 271 -27.96 5.08 8.29
CA ASP A 271 -29.16 4.29 8.04
C ASP A 271 -29.60 3.46 9.29
N GLY A 272 -28.87 3.52 10.41
CA GLY A 272 -29.17 2.78 11.62
C GLY A 272 -28.95 1.26 11.54
N LYS A 273 -28.04 0.82 10.66
CA LYS A 273 -27.77 -0.62 10.41
C LYS A 273 -26.61 -1.16 11.22
N LEU A 274 -25.80 -0.30 11.83
CA LEU A 274 -24.66 -0.72 12.65
C LEU A 274 -25.01 -0.70 14.13
N ASP A 275 -24.47 -1.64 14.86
CA ASP A 275 -24.49 -1.63 16.32
C ASP A 275 -23.69 -0.44 16.82
N ILE A 276 -24.27 0.28 17.77
CA ILE A 276 -23.66 1.47 18.38
C ILE A 276 -23.27 1.19 19.82
N MET A 277 -22.22 1.86 20.26
CA MET A 277 -21.78 1.87 21.66
C MET A 277 -21.68 3.29 22.18
N ARG A 278 -21.85 3.49 23.46
CA ARG A 278 -21.57 4.75 24.15
C ARG A 278 -20.11 4.76 24.57
N THR A 279 -19.31 5.58 23.93
CA THR A 279 -17.90 5.82 24.25
C THR A 279 -17.46 7.14 23.65
N ARG A 280 -16.44 7.77 24.22
CA ARG A 280 -15.83 8.98 23.67
C ARG A 280 -14.72 8.71 22.67
N PHE A 281 -14.14 7.52 22.72
CA PHE A 281 -13.05 7.14 21.85
C PHE A 281 -12.95 5.63 21.69
N ILE A 282 -12.69 5.18 20.47
CA ILE A 282 -12.38 3.79 20.14
C ILE A 282 -11.25 3.72 19.11
N ARG A 283 -10.33 2.80 19.31
CA ARG A 283 -9.28 2.42 18.37
C ARG A 283 -9.53 1.01 17.86
N GLN A 284 -9.78 0.86 16.58
CA GLN A 284 -9.97 -0.44 15.94
C GLN A 284 -8.84 -0.77 14.99
N ASN A 285 -8.40 -2.02 15.01
CA ASN A 285 -7.36 -2.52 14.11
C ASN A 285 -7.88 -3.71 13.33
N ASN A 286 -8.30 -3.48 12.09
CA ASN A 286 -8.79 -4.52 11.19
C ASN A 286 -7.70 -5.54 10.80
N THR A 287 -6.40 -5.21 10.94
CA THR A 287 -5.32 -6.13 10.57
C THR A 287 -5.17 -7.31 11.53
N ASN A 288 -5.63 -7.20 12.75
CA ASN A 288 -5.63 -8.26 13.78
C ASN A 288 -6.98 -8.38 14.48
N GLN A 289 -8.03 -7.70 13.96
CA GLN A 289 -9.40 -7.74 14.49
C GLN A 289 -9.45 -7.41 15.99
N SER A 290 -8.75 -6.36 16.40
CA SER A 290 -8.72 -5.91 17.79
C SER A 290 -9.26 -4.48 17.91
N HIS A 291 -9.72 -4.12 19.11
CA HIS A 291 -10.11 -2.76 19.45
C HIS A 291 -9.70 -2.42 20.87
N GLU A 292 -9.54 -1.12 21.12
CA GLU A 292 -9.24 -0.55 22.43
C GLU A 292 -10.29 0.52 22.74
N LEU A 293 -10.92 0.42 23.88
CA LEU A 293 -11.85 1.41 24.42
C LEU A 293 -11.14 2.31 25.42
N GLU A 294 -11.71 3.47 25.70
CA GLU A 294 -11.25 4.33 26.79
C GLU A 294 -11.62 3.69 28.14
N GLU A 295 -10.66 3.63 29.07
CA GLU A 295 -10.82 2.93 30.35
C GLU A 295 -12.03 3.41 31.19
N ASN A 296 -12.41 4.68 31.10
CA ASN A 296 -13.53 5.26 31.84
C ASN A 296 -14.93 4.81 31.33
N THR A 297 -14.99 4.11 30.21
CA THR A 297 -16.28 3.68 29.63
C THR A 297 -16.82 2.40 30.27
N LEU A 298 -15.96 1.60 30.89
CA LEU A 298 -16.37 0.34 31.55
C LEU A 298 -17.08 0.59 32.88
N GLU A 299 -16.71 1.62 33.63
CA GLU A 299 -17.35 1.94 34.94
C GLU A 299 -18.73 2.59 34.74
N GLU A 300 -18.93 3.40 33.68
CA GLU A 300 -20.26 3.96 33.33
C GLU A 300 -21.24 2.90 32.79
N PHE A 301 -20.75 1.78 32.25
CA PHE A 301 -21.59 0.67 31.78
C PHE A 301 -22.08 -0.26 32.88
N LEU A 302 -21.42 -0.25 34.03
CA LEU A 302 -21.72 -1.13 35.19
C LEU A 302 -22.51 -0.40 36.31
N ALA A 303 -22.73 0.91 36.15
CA ALA A 303 -23.53 1.73 37.04
C ALA A 303 -24.94 1.98 36.48
#